data_a2e67f4cc94d8deeff8b89288b7abf2e
#
_entry.id   a2e67f4cc94d8deeff8b89288b7abf2e
#
_cell.length_a   1.000
_cell.length_b   1.000
_cell.length_c   1.000
_cell.angle_alpha   90.00
_cell.angle_beta   90.00
_cell.angle_gamma   90.00
#
_symmetry.space_group_name_H-M   'P 1'
#
loop_
_entity.id
_entity.type
_entity.pdbx_description
1 polymer ?
#
loop_
_entity_poly.entity_id
_entity_poly.type
_entity_poly.pdbx_seq_one_letter_code
_entity_poly.pdbx_strand_id
1 'polypeptide(L)'
;MIAFDDVSFSYNESAEKSLNNVSLHIPKGQCVLLCGLSGCGKTTLARMINGLIPCFFDGQLDGKVTVHGFDPTERSISAISDVVGTVFQNPRTQFFNTDTDSEIIFGLENRGLPSQELRNRLEEVSDQLQIQNLRNRSIFNLSGGEKQKIAFASVYASNPEIFILDEPSSNLDYSSIKELRSLIGKIKDQGKTIVIAEHRIWYLMEIVDRVILMEKGRIMADMDIDKFRNLPKEQIETIGLRCRNLSEVNTSVIDINCDNRLLEVDNLTVKFENNSLLNGVSFSANGGDIIAIAGENGAGKTTLARAICGLLRQDSGNIFINGRKLNTKSRTEKSYMVMQDVGHQLFTDSVEAECKLGTKTESKTCIDETLSMLSLSELKDRHPLSLSGGQKQRLAVAISLLCDKEILIFDEPTSGLDLKSMREVGVLIERLSERGKILLVITHDIEFIKTICSRVLLLSDGKITADLKGKEKENIENYISVGGYRNE
;
A
#
# COMPACT_ATOMS: atom_id res chain seq x y z
N MET A 1 -16.86 19.94 15.47
CA MET A 1 -15.97 18.96 16.11
C MET A 1 -14.50 19.24 15.76
N ILE A 2 -14.18 19.36 14.49
CA ILE A 2 -12.87 19.79 13.96
C ILE A 2 -13.11 21.03 13.11
N ALA A 3 -12.31 22.09 13.27
CA ALA A 3 -12.37 23.29 12.45
C ALA A 3 -10.97 23.78 12.09
N PHE A 4 -10.82 24.20 10.85
CA PHE A 4 -9.68 24.91 10.29
C PHE A 4 -10.17 26.25 9.80
N ASP A 5 -9.60 27.35 10.28
CA ASP A 5 -9.96 28.70 9.93
C ASP A 5 -8.74 29.36 9.23
N ASP A 6 -8.79 29.40 7.90
CA ASP A 6 -7.77 30.01 7.02
C ASP A 6 -6.33 29.50 7.26
N VAL A 7 -6.20 28.17 7.44
CA VAL A 7 -4.94 27.55 7.86
C VAL A 7 -3.96 27.42 6.69
N SER A 8 -2.75 27.94 6.89
CA SER A 8 -1.60 27.72 6.01
C SER A 8 -0.45 27.13 6.81
N PHE A 9 0.30 26.21 6.21
CA PHE A 9 1.44 25.58 6.86
C PHE A 9 2.57 25.25 5.88
N SER A 10 3.80 25.50 6.29
CA SER A 10 5.02 25.03 5.59
C SER A 10 5.98 24.39 6.58
N TYR A 11 6.55 23.23 6.22
CA TYR A 11 7.63 22.61 6.99
C TYR A 11 8.91 23.47 6.89
N ASN A 12 9.74 23.52 7.93
CA ASN A 12 10.95 24.34 7.97
C ASN A 12 11.93 24.06 6.82
N GLU A 13 11.96 22.81 6.31
CA GLU A 13 12.85 22.39 5.24
C GLU A 13 12.24 22.55 3.83
N SER A 14 10.99 23.03 3.73
CA SER A 14 10.27 23.16 2.47
C SER A 14 10.04 24.62 2.09
N ALA A 15 10.39 24.96 0.85
CA ALA A 15 10.05 26.27 0.28
C ALA A 15 8.56 26.38 -0.09
N GLU A 16 7.84 25.28 -0.21
CA GLU A 16 6.43 25.24 -0.60
C GLU A 16 5.51 25.02 0.60
N LYS A 17 4.36 25.69 0.59
CA LYS A 17 3.32 25.48 1.59
C LYS A 17 2.65 24.11 1.39
N SER A 18 2.64 23.30 2.45
CA SER A 18 1.94 22.01 2.46
C SER A 18 0.44 22.15 2.66
N LEU A 19 -0.01 23.21 3.36
CA LEU A 19 -1.40 23.67 3.39
C LEU A 19 -1.44 25.14 3.04
N ASN A 20 -2.47 25.59 2.31
CA ASN A 20 -2.58 26.94 1.78
C ASN A 20 -4.02 27.43 1.85
N ASN A 21 -4.32 28.27 2.85
CA ASN A 21 -5.63 28.86 3.12
C ASN A 21 -6.75 27.81 3.20
N VAL A 22 -6.54 26.80 4.04
CA VAL A 22 -7.51 25.72 4.27
C VAL A 22 -8.54 26.17 5.30
N SER A 23 -9.81 26.22 4.89
CA SER A 23 -10.96 26.40 5.78
C SER A 23 -11.85 25.18 5.69
N LEU A 24 -12.08 24.49 6.80
CA LEU A 24 -12.78 23.24 6.86
C LEU A 24 -13.50 23.08 8.20
N HIS A 25 -14.74 22.62 8.17
CA HIS A 25 -15.46 22.24 9.39
C HIS A 25 -16.00 20.81 9.26
N ILE A 26 -15.64 19.95 10.23
CA ILE A 26 -16.14 18.57 10.32
C ILE A 26 -16.97 18.46 11.60
N PRO A 27 -18.30 18.26 11.52
CA PRO A 27 -19.15 18.06 12.65
C PRO A 27 -18.90 16.73 13.36
N LYS A 28 -19.42 16.59 14.59
CA LYS A 28 -19.36 15.32 15.35
C LYS A 28 -20.10 14.21 14.60
N GLY A 29 -19.54 12.98 14.62
CA GLY A 29 -20.16 11.79 14.05
C GLY A 29 -20.06 11.67 12.53
N GLN A 30 -19.41 12.60 11.84
CA GLN A 30 -19.23 12.54 10.39
C GLN A 30 -18.02 11.69 10.02
N CYS A 31 -18.16 10.83 9.00
CA CYS A 31 -17.08 10.09 8.37
C CYS A 31 -16.66 10.80 7.08
N VAL A 32 -15.45 11.35 7.07
CA VAL A 32 -14.93 12.19 5.99
C VAL A 32 -13.75 11.50 5.29
N LEU A 33 -13.79 11.48 3.97
CA LEU A 33 -12.70 11.04 3.12
C LEU A 33 -11.90 12.25 2.61
N LEU A 34 -10.61 12.27 2.90
CA LEU A 34 -9.63 13.18 2.28
C LEU A 34 -9.00 12.46 1.09
N CYS A 35 -9.17 12.97 -0.11
CA CYS A 35 -8.59 12.40 -1.31
C CYS A 35 -7.86 13.45 -2.15
N GLY A 36 -6.99 12.98 -3.06
CA GLY A 36 -6.13 13.81 -3.91
C GLY A 36 -4.80 13.12 -4.17
N LEU A 37 -3.98 13.73 -5.02
CA LEU A 37 -2.66 13.21 -5.38
C LEU A 37 -1.72 13.10 -4.17
N SER A 38 -0.67 12.32 -4.31
CA SER A 38 0.39 12.23 -3.30
C SER A 38 1.04 13.61 -3.09
N GLY A 39 1.29 13.97 -1.82
CA GLY A 39 1.86 15.27 -1.48
C GLY A 39 0.87 16.45 -1.51
N CYS A 40 -0.43 16.25 -1.72
CA CYS A 40 -1.41 17.34 -1.75
C CYS A 40 -1.80 17.91 -0.37
N GLY A 41 -1.25 17.38 0.75
CA GLY A 41 -1.48 17.92 2.10
C GLY A 41 -2.39 17.06 3.01
N LYS A 42 -2.88 15.90 2.58
CA LYS A 42 -3.76 15.00 3.40
C LYS A 42 -3.15 14.65 4.75
N THR A 43 -1.95 14.08 4.73
CA THR A 43 -1.21 13.69 5.96
C THR A 43 -0.86 14.90 6.82
N THR A 44 -0.58 16.08 6.22
CA THR A 44 -0.32 17.33 6.96
C THR A 44 -1.57 17.77 7.71
N LEU A 45 -2.74 17.72 7.07
CA LEU A 45 -4.01 18.01 7.71
C LEU A 45 -4.30 17.03 8.87
N ALA A 46 -4.09 15.73 8.65
CA ALA A 46 -4.21 14.70 9.67
C ALA A 46 -3.29 14.95 10.88
N ARG A 47 -2.03 15.35 10.63
CA ARG A 47 -1.04 15.68 11.68
C ARG A 47 -1.39 16.92 12.49
N MET A 48 -2.14 17.85 11.94
CA MET A 48 -2.65 18.99 12.71
C MET A 48 -3.79 18.57 13.64
N ILE A 49 -4.69 17.68 13.19
CA ILE A 49 -5.79 17.21 14.01
C ILE A 49 -5.29 16.41 15.22
N ASN A 50 -4.25 15.57 15.04
CA ASN A 50 -3.71 14.77 16.13
C ASN A 50 -2.58 15.45 16.91
N GLY A 51 -2.28 16.73 16.63
CA GLY A 51 -1.31 17.54 17.35
C GLY A 51 0.16 17.19 17.08
N LEU A 52 0.46 16.31 16.11
CA LEU A 52 1.85 16.06 15.72
C LEU A 52 2.49 17.27 15.04
N ILE A 53 1.69 18.16 14.47
CA ILE A 53 2.08 19.51 14.10
C ILE A 53 1.46 20.45 15.13
N PRO A 54 2.25 21.32 15.79
CA PRO A 54 3.70 21.56 15.61
C PRO A 54 4.60 20.71 16.52
N CYS A 55 4.08 19.82 17.36
CA CYS A 55 4.82 19.18 18.45
C CYS A 55 6.04 18.35 17.99
N PHE A 56 5.92 17.61 16.89
CA PHE A 56 6.98 16.76 16.33
C PHE A 56 7.46 17.23 14.95
N PHE A 57 6.62 17.96 14.25
CA PHE A 57 6.94 18.48 12.93
C PHE A 57 6.91 20.00 12.98
N ASP A 58 8.10 20.60 13.07
CA ASP A 58 8.26 22.03 13.09
C ASP A 58 7.93 22.69 11.75
N GLY A 59 7.38 23.91 11.81
CA GLY A 59 7.03 24.67 10.63
C GLY A 59 6.36 25.99 10.98
N GLN A 60 6.02 26.74 9.94
CA GLN A 60 5.29 28.00 10.06
C GLN A 60 3.80 27.72 9.88
N LEU A 61 3.02 28.00 10.91
CA LEU A 61 1.56 27.84 10.95
C LEU A 61 0.91 29.21 11.02
N ASP A 62 0.04 29.52 10.05
CA ASP A 62 -0.85 30.67 10.05
C ASP A 62 -2.30 30.18 10.11
N GLY A 63 -3.21 30.96 10.69
CA GLY A 63 -4.61 30.57 10.88
C GLY A 63 -4.84 29.84 12.21
N LYS A 64 -6.01 29.20 12.35
CA LYS A 64 -6.42 28.56 13.61
C LYS A 64 -6.97 27.17 13.36
N VAL A 65 -6.54 26.20 14.20
CA VAL A 65 -7.06 24.84 14.23
C VAL A 65 -7.81 24.63 15.54
N THR A 66 -9.00 24.06 15.48
CA THR A 66 -9.77 23.67 16.66
C THR A 66 -10.19 22.21 16.55
N VAL A 67 -9.89 21.41 17.57
CA VAL A 67 -10.23 19.99 17.65
C VAL A 67 -10.92 19.74 18.96
N HIS A 68 -12.15 19.22 18.92
CA HIS A 68 -12.96 18.96 20.11
C HIS A 68 -13.08 20.17 21.05
N GLY A 69 -13.07 21.38 20.50
CA GLY A 69 -13.24 22.63 21.26
C GLY A 69 -11.96 23.22 21.84
N PHE A 70 -10.79 22.66 21.61
CA PHE A 70 -9.49 23.21 22.01
C PHE A 70 -8.54 23.38 20.82
N ASP A 71 -7.53 24.22 20.98
CA ASP A 71 -6.44 24.37 20.02
C ASP A 71 -5.39 23.28 20.27
N PRO A 72 -5.09 22.40 19.30
CA PRO A 72 -4.08 21.35 19.47
C PRO A 72 -2.68 21.87 19.70
N THR A 73 -2.38 23.12 19.29
CA THR A 73 -1.05 23.74 19.48
C THR A 73 -0.79 24.15 20.93
N GLU A 74 -1.85 24.32 21.71
CA GLU A 74 -1.81 24.73 23.12
C GLU A 74 -1.93 23.55 24.11
N ARG A 75 -2.07 22.33 23.62
CA ARG A 75 -2.28 21.13 24.44
C ARG A 75 -1.12 20.16 24.35
N SER A 76 -0.90 19.40 25.42
CA SER A 76 0.04 18.27 25.38
C SER A 76 -0.47 17.15 24.46
N ILE A 77 0.44 16.44 23.81
CA ILE A 77 0.11 15.27 22.98
C ILE A 77 -0.72 14.24 23.76
N SER A 78 -0.42 14.04 25.04
CA SER A 78 -1.17 13.15 25.91
C SER A 78 -2.64 13.55 26.00
N ALA A 79 -2.94 14.84 26.23
CA ALA A 79 -4.31 15.33 26.29
C ALA A 79 -5.04 15.24 24.95
N ILE A 80 -4.32 15.40 23.82
CA ILE A 80 -4.89 15.21 22.49
C ILE A 80 -5.19 13.73 22.24
N SER A 81 -4.30 12.81 22.64
CA SER A 81 -4.48 11.37 22.48
C SER A 81 -5.66 10.77 23.25
N ASP A 82 -6.19 11.50 24.24
CA ASP A 82 -7.43 11.10 24.93
C ASP A 82 -8.66 11.25 24.05
N VAL A 83 -8.60 12.15 23.07
CA VAL A 83 -9.73 12.51 22.19
C VAL A 83 -9.52 12.05 20.75
N VAL A 84 -8.29 12.03 20.29
CA VAL A 84 -7.91 11.70 18.91
C VAL A 84 -7.07 10.45 18.87
N GLY A 85 -7.57 9.40 18.22
CA GLY A 85 -6.82 8.17 17.95
C GLY A 85 -6.38 8.13 16.49
N THR A 86 -5.13 7.77 16.24
CA THR A 86 -4.57 7.72 14.89
C THR A 86 -4.06 6.33 14.56
N VAL A 87 -4.50 5.80 13.40
CA VAL A 87 -3.90 4.61 12.77
C VAL A 87 -3.02 5.09 11.62
N PHE A 88 -1.72 4.86 11.74
CA PHE A 88 -0.72 5.31 10.77
C PHE A 88 -0.63 4.36 9.56
N GLN A 89 -0.15 4.87 8.44
CA GLN A 89 0.07 4.13 7.20
C GLN A 89 0.90 2.85 7.39
N ASN A 90 1.95 2.92 8.20
CA ASN A 90 2.77 1.76 8.53
C ASN A 90 2.52 1.31 9.98
N PRO A 91 1.78 0.23 10.22
CA PRO A 91 1.49 -0.24 11.57
C PRO A 91 2.75 -0.62 12.36
N ARG A 92 3.84 -1.02 11.69
CA ARG A 92 5.10 -1.38 12.36
C ARG A 92 5.73 -0.23 13.13
N THR A 93 5.53 1.01 12.67
CA THR A 93 6.07 2.21 13.35
C THR A 93 5.24 2.63 14.55
N GLN A 94 4.07 2.01 14.75
CA GLN A 94 3.14 2.31 15.83
C GLN A 94 3.34 1.39 17.04
N PHE A 95 3.93 0.20 16.86
CA PHE A 95 4.06 -0.80 17.91
C PHE A 95 5.22 -0.52 18.87
N PHE A 96 4.92 -0.67 20.17
CA PHE A 96 5.87 -0.53 21.26
C PHE A 96 6.12 -1.87 21.96
N ASN A 97 5.18 -2.78 21.95
CA ASN A 97 5.25 -4.07 22.61
C ASN A 97 5.63 -5.20 21.64
N THR A 98 5.98 -6.35 22.21
CA THR A 98 6.36 -7.55 21.44
C THR A 98 5.21 -8.54 21.27
N ASP A 99 4.16 -8.39 22.06
CA ASP A 99 2.96 -9.23 22.05
C ASP A 99 1.70 -8.39 21.80
N THR A 100 0.68 -9.05 21.28
CA THR A 100 -0.56 -8.43 20.84
C THR A 100 -1.42 -7.89 21.97
N ASP A 101 -1.48 -8.60 23.09
CA ASP A 101 -2.34 -8.23 24.21
C ASP A 101 -1.83 -6.95 24.89
N SER A 102 -0.54 -6.90 25.19
CA SER A 102 0.12 -5.71 25.74
C SER A 102 0.01 -4.51 24.77
N GLU A 103 0.12 -4.75 23.46
CA GLU A 103 -0.01 -3.66 22.48
C GLU A 103 -1.43 -3.08 22.43
N ILE A 104 -2.46 -3.92 22.49
CA ILE A 104 -3.86 -3.46 22.46
C ILE A 104 -4.17 -2.55 23.66
N ILE A 105 -3.67 -2.90 24.85
CA ILE A 105 -3.97 -2.14 26.08
C ILE A 105 -2.93 -1.06 26.42
N PHE A 106 -1.84 -0.95 25.66
CA PHE A 106 -0.71 -0.06 25.95
C PHE A 106 -1.12 1.39 26.26
N GLY A 107 -2.01 1.97 25.44
CA GLY A 107 -2.52 3.33 25.67
C GLY A 107 -3.29 3.48 26.99
N LEU A 108 -3.98 2.44 27.42
CA LEU A 108 -4.73 2.44 28.68
C LEU A 108 -3.82 2.21 29.89
N GLU A 109 -2.78 1.40 29.76
CA GLU A 109 -1.74 1.23 30.78
C GLU A 109 -1.03 2.54 31.08
N ASN A 110 -0.69 3.30 30.03
CA ASN A 110 -0.07 4.62 30.16
C ASN A 110 -0.97 5.66 30.86
N ARG A 111 -2.28 5.44 30.83
CA ARG A 111 -3.27 6.24 31.59
C ARG A 111 -3.44 5.79 33.05
N GLY A 112 -2.77 4.70 33.45
CA GLY A 112 -2.79 4.16 34.81
C GLY A 112 -4.10 3.45 35.18
N LEU A 113 -4.81 2.86 34.20
CA LEU A 113 -6.01 2.08 34.50
C LEU A 113 -5.68 0.84 35.34
N PRO A 114 -6.58 0.43 36.29
CA PRO A 114 -6.41 -0.78 37.07
C PRO A 114 -6.33 -2.05 36.19
N SER A 115 -5.53 -3.04 36.61
CA SER A 115 -5.33 -4.27 35.85
C SER A 115 -6.60 -5.05 35.52
N GLN A 116 -7.66 -4.93 36.35
CA GLN A 116 -8.94 -5.57 36.07
C GLN A 116 -9.70 -4.87 34.94
N GLU A 117 -9.67 -3.54 34.88
CA GLU A 117 -10.29 -2.76 33.81
C GLU A 117 -9.56 -3.00 32.47
N LEU A 118 -8.22 -3.08 32.51
CA LEU A 118 -7.41 -3.41 31.34
C LEU A 118 -7.81 -4.78 30.76
N ARG A 119 -7.95 -5.80 31.60
CA ARG A 119 -8.38 -7.14 31.15
C ARG A 119 -9.78 -7.12 30.54
N ASN A 120 -10.74 -6.49 31.24
CA ASN A 120 -12.11 -6.39 30.74
C ASN A 120 -12.15 -5.69 29.38
N ARG A 121 -11.40 -4.59 29.24
CA ARG A 121 -11.34 -3.84 27.96
C ARG A 121 -10.69 -4.63 26.85
N LEU A 122 -9.63 -5.38 27.16
CA LEU A 122 -8.97 -6.26 26.21
C LEU A 122 -9.91 -7.35 25.68
N GLU A 123 -10.70 -7.98 26.54
CA GLU A 123 -11.71 -8.96 26.16
C GLU A 123 -12.81 -8.31 25.30
N GLU A 124 -13.36 -7.20 25.76
CA GLU A 124 -14.37 -6.45 25.02
C GLU A 124 -13.91 -6.07 23.59
N VAL A 125 -12.71 -5.50 23.47
CA VAL A 125 -12.12 -5.11 22.15
C VAL A 125 -11.90 -6.33 21.28
N SER A 126 -11.40 -7.42 21.87
CA SER A 126 -11.15 -8.66 21.14
C SER A 126 -12.44 -9.25 20.56
N ASP A 127 -13.53 -9.21 21.33
CA ASP A 127 -14.85 -9.70 20.91
C ASP A 127 -15.46 -8.79 19.84
N GLN A 128 -15.46 -7.47 20.09
CA GLN A 128 -16.06 -6.50 19.17
C GLN A 128 -15.35 -6.49 17.79
N LEU A 129 -14.03 -6.64 17.78
CA LEU A 129 -13.24 -6.63 16.54
C LEU A 129 -12.99 -8.04 15.98
N GLN A 130 -13.45 -9.09 16.68
CA GLN A 130 -13.31 -10.50 16.27
C GLN A 130 -11.83 -10.91 16.05
N ILE A 131 -10.96 -10.54 17.02
CA ILE A 131 -9.52 -10.78 16.97
C ILE A 131 -9.02 -11.76 18.05
N GLN A 132 -9.90 -12.60 18.61
CA GLN A 132 -9.55 -13.58 19.65
C GLN A 132 -8.42 -14.52 19.20
N ASN A 133 -8.39 -14.87 17.91
CA ASN A 133 -7.36 -15.70 17.30
C ASN A 133 -5.99 -15.01 17.22
N LEU A 134 -5.93 -13.70 17.41
CA LEU A 134 -4.68 -12.93 17.44
C LEU A 134 -4.17 -12.66 18.85
N ARG A 135 -4.92 -13.06 19.90
CA ARG A 135 -4.53 -12.88 21.30
C ARG A 135 -3.29 -13.71 21.66
N ASN A 136 -2.49 -13.20 22.58
CA ASN A 136 -1.27 -13.86 23.09
C ASN A 136 -0.26 -14.26 21.99
N ARG A 137 -0.19 -13.52 20.88
CA ARG A 137 0.76 -13.79 19.78
C ARG A 137 1.87 -12.76 19.75
N SER A 138 3.04 -13.20 19.28
CA SER A 138 4.13 -12.26 18.99
C SER A 138 3.78 -11.41 17.76
N ILE A 139 3.92 -10.07 17.89
CA ILE A 139 3.68 -9.11 16.80
C ILE A 139 4.60 -9.38 15.60
N PHE A 140 5.81 -9.89 15.84
CA PHE A 140 6.75 -10.20 14.77
C PHE A 140 6.26 -11.31 13.84
N ASN A 141 5.44 -12.22 14.36
CA ASN A 141 4.90 -13.37 13.62
C ASN A 141 3.58 -13.06 12.89
N LEU A 142 3.05 -11.83 13.02
CA LEU A 142 1.81 -11.43 12.37
C LEU A 142 2.05 -11.05 10.90
N SER A 143 1.08 -11.40 10.05
CA SER A 143 0.96 -10.88 8.69
C SER A 143 0.71 -9.37 8.67
N GLY A 144 0.84 -8.73 7.50
CA GLY A 144 0.55 -7.30 7.35
C GLY A 144 -0.88 -6.91 7.74
N GLY A 145 -1.87 -7.71 7.33
CA GLY A 145 -3.27 -7.50 7.69
C GLY A 145 -3.55 -7.70 9.18
N GLU A 146 -2.97 -8.73 9.79
CA GLU A 146 -3.08 -8.95 11.24
C GLU A 146 -2.44 -7.80 12.04
N LYS A 147 -1.29 -7.29 11.60
CA LYS A 147 -0.66 -6.09 12.18
C LYS A 147 -1.56 -4.88 12.12
N GLN A 148 -2.22 -4.65 10.98
CA GLN A 148 -3.15 -3.54 10.82
C GLN A 148 -4.35 -3.67 11.78
N LYS A 149 -4.89 -4.90 11.95
CA LYS A 149 -5.96 -5.16 12.92
C LYS A 149 -5.52 -4.86 14.36
N ILE A 150 -4.31 -5.25 14.75
CA ILE A 150 -3.78 -4.95 16.10
C ILE A 150 -3.55 -3.45 16.29
N ALA A 151 -2.96 -2.75 15.30
CA ALA A 151 -2.80 -1.29 15.35
C ALA A 151 -4.16 -0.57 15.45
N PHE A 152 -5.16 -1.05 14.73
CA PHE A 152 -6.52 -0.55 14.84
C PHE A 152 -7.15 -0.85 16.22
N ALA A 153 -6.94 -2.06 16.74
CA ALA A 153 -7.44 -2.48 18.05
C ALA A 153 -6.84 -1.67 19.20
N SER A 154 -5.54 -1.32 19.14
CA SER A 154 -4.88 -0.50 20.15
C SER A 154 -5.46 0.92 20.20
N VAL A 155 -5.76 1.50 19.05
CA VAL A 155 -6.45 2.80 18.96
C VAL A 155 -7.89 2.68 19.45
N TYR A 156 -8.61 1.64 19.02
CA TYR A 156 -10.01 1.41 19.41
C TYR A 156 -10.17 1.16 20.92
N ALA A 157 -9.19 0.48 21.53
CA ALA A 157 -9.20 0.24 22.98
C ALA A 157 -9.25 1.53 23.80
N SER A 158 -8.57 2.58 23.33
CA SER A 158 -8.58 3.91 23.97
C SER A 158 -9.90 4.67 23.82
N ASN A 159 -10.82 4.19 22.99
CA ASN A 159 -12.16 4.74 22.74
C ASN A 159 -12.19 6.25 22.45
N PRO A 160 -11.38 6.78 21.52
CA PRO A 160 -11.33 8.20 21.22
C PRO A 160 -12.65 8.70 20.59
N GLU A 161 -12.87 10.03 20.61
CA GLU A 161 -14.03 10.64 19.94
C GLU A 161 -13.78 10.88 18.44
N ILE A 162 -12.50 10.99 18.05
CA ILE A 162 -12.06 11.22 16.67
C ILE A 162 -11.08 10.13 16.28
N PHE A 163 -11.32 9.48 15.14
CA PHE A 163 -10.42 8.53 14.52
C PHE A 163 -9.79 9.13 13.27
N ILE A 164 -8.47 9.07 13.18
CA ILE A 164 -7.71 9.44 11.98
C ILE A 164 -7.12 8.15 11.40
N LEU A 165 -7.38 7.89 10.13
CA LEU A 165 -6.86 6.75 9.41
C LEU A 165 -6.05 7.28 8.21
N ASP A 166 -4.72 7.13 8.25
CA ASP A 166 -3.83 7.60 7.19
C ASP A 166 -3.39 6.42 6.33
N GLU A 167 -3.93 6.33 5.11
CA GLU A 167 -3.74 5.26 4.13
C GLU A 167 -3.85 3.83 4.73
N PRO A 168 -4.94 3.53 5.45
CA PRO A 168 -5.04 2.28 6.22
C PRO A 168 -5.10 1.03 5.35
N SER A 169 -5.36 1.14 4.05
CA SER A 169 -5.46 0.00 3.12
C SER A 169 -4.18 -0.31 2.35
N SER A 170 -3.10 0.47 2.50
CA SER A 170 -1.93 0.45 1.61
C SER A 170 -1.26 -0.91 1.46
N ASN A 171 -1.20 -1.73 2.52
CA ASN A 171 -0.52 -3.03 2.54
C ASN A 171 -1.48 -4.21 2.76
N LEU A 172 -2.78 -3.98 2.54
CA LEU A 172 -3.80 -4.99 2.80
C LEU A 172 -4.18 -5.73 1.52
N ASP A 173 -4.41 -7.03 1.66
CA ASP A 173 -5.09 -7.83 0.63
C ASP A 173 -6.60 -7.53 0.60
N TYR A 174 -7.27 -8.04 -0.42
CA TYR A 174 -8.68 -7.73 -0.66
C TYR A 174 -9.60 -8.16 0.50
N SER A 175 -9.33 -9.31 1.13
CA SER A 175 -10.09 -9.81 2.28
C SER A 175 -9.90 -8.90 3.49
N SER A 176 -8.66 -8.51 3.79
CA SER A 176 -8.33 -7.59 4.88
C SER A 176 -8.92 -6.19 4.68
N ILE A 177 -9.04 -5.70 3.43
CA ILE A 177 -9.72 -4.43 3.13
C ILE A 177 -11.22 -4.51 3.45
N LYS A 178 -11.88 -5.64 3.14
CA LYS A 178 -13.30 -5.84 3.52
C LYS A 178 -13.50 -5.84 5.04
N GLU A 179 -12.58 -6.49 5.76
CA GLU A 179 -12.60 -6.47 7.22
C GLU A 179 -12.37 -5.06 7.78
N LEU A 180 -11.38 -4.32 7.26
CA LEU A 180 -11.14 -2.92 7.61
C LEU A 180 -12.39 -2.07 7.38
N ARG A 181 -13.07 -2.24 6.24
CA ARG A 181 -14.32 -1.58 5.95
C ARG A 181 -15.37 -1.85 7.04
N SER A 182 -15.52 -3.10 7.45
CA SER A 182 -16.46 -3.48 8.54
C SER A 182 -16.10 -2.82 9.86
N LEU A 183 -14.80 -2.74 10.19
CA LEU A 183 -14.32 -2.08 11.41
C LEU A 183 -14.62 -0.57 11.40
N ILE A 184 -14.39 0.10 10.28
CA ILE A 184 -14.71 1.53 10.12
C ILE A 184 -16.24 1.75 10.27
N GLY A 185 -17.05 0.86 9.67
CA GLY A 185 -18.51 0.90 9.82
C GLY A 185 -18.96 0.84 11.28
N LYS A 186 -18.41 -0.11 12.06
CA LYS A 186 -18.69 -0.25 13.49
C LYS A 186 -18.37 1.03 14.30
N ILE A 187 -17.26 1.70 14.01
CA ILE A 187 -16.90 2.97 14.66
C ILE A 187 -17.88 4.07 14.27
N LYS A 188 -18.25 4.14 12.99
CA LYS A 188 -19.25 5.11 12.50
C LYS A 188 -20.59 4.93 13.21
N ASP A 189 -21.05 3.68 13.34
CA ASP A 189 -22.33 3.35 14.01
C ASP A 189 -22.34 3.74 15.49
N GLN A 190 -21.16 3.84 16.11
CA GLN A 190 -20.99 4.37 17.48
C GLN A 190 -21.04 5.91 17.55
N GLY A 191 -21.26 6.60 16.43
CA GLY A 191 -21.33 8.06 16.35
C GLY A 191 -20.00 8.78 16.49
N LYS A 192 -18.87 8.07 16.29
CA LYS A 192 -17.52 8.66 16.32
C LYS A 192 -17.26 9.47 15.05
N THR A 193 -16.40 10.48 15.16
CA THR A 193 -15.93 11.26 14.01
C THR A 193 -14.73 10.54 13.37
N ILE A 194 -14.76 10.36 12.06
CA ILE A 194 -13.72 9.61 11.35
C ILE A 194 -13.17 10.47 10.20
N VAL A 195 -11.86 10.63 10.15
CA VAL A 195 -11.15 11.29 9.04
C VAL A 195 -10.23 10.27 8.39
N ILE A 196 -10.44 9.98 7.12
CA ILE A 196 -9.69 8.97 6.37
C ILE A 196 -8.96 9.66 5.24
N ALA A 197 -7.62 9.62 5.24
CA ALA A 197 -6.81 9.96 4.09
C ALA A 197 -6.54 8.69 3.30
N GLU A 198 -6.97 8.61 2.03
CA GLU A 198 -6.87 7.36 1.27
C GLU A 198 -6.73 7.60 -0.24
N HIS A 199 -6.03 6.68 -0.90
CA HIS A 199 -5.94 6.59 -2.36
C HIS A 199 -6.88 5.54 -2.93
N ARG A 200 -6.98 4.36 -2.33
CA ARG A 200 -7.94 3.30 -2.70
C ARG A 200 -9.32 3.61 -2.14
N ILE A 201 -10.17 4.28 -2.89
CA ILE A 201 -11.43 4.81 -2.37
C ILE A 201 -12.62 3.86 -2.51
N TRP A 202 -12.55 2.84 -3.37
CA TRP A 202 -13.69 1.98 -3.72
C TRP A 202 -14.37 1.31 -2.51
N TYR A 203 -13.63 0.91 -1.49
CA TYR A 203 -14.19 0.22 -0.33
C TYR A 203 -14.87 1.18 0.68
N LEU A 204 -14.65 2.48 0.54
CA LEU A 204 -15.18 3.52 1.41
C LEU A 204 -16.50 4.11 0.92
N MET A 205 -16.87 3.89 -0.32
CA MET A 205 -18.01 4.56 -0.96
C MET A 205 -19.34 4.39 -0.24
N GLU A 206 -19.54 3.31 0.52
CA GLU A 206 -20.77 3.08 1.28
C GLU A 206 -20.68 3.53 2.75
N ILE A 207 -19.50 3.92 3.21
CA ILE A 207 -19.26 4.27 4.63
C ILE A 207 -19.15 5.77 4.81
N VAL A 208 -18.45 6.48 3.94
CA VAL A 208 -18.17 7.90 4.09
C VAL A 208 -19.43 8.74 3.82
N ASP A 209 -19.54 9.86 4.53
CA ASP A 209 -20.64 10.82 4.38
C ASP A 209 -20.25 11.96 3.45
N ARG A 210 -18.95 12.29 3.40
CA ARG A 210 -18.45 13.49 2.74
C ARG A 210 -17.07 13.26 2.19
N VAL A 211 -16.78 13.85 1.05
CA VAL A 211 -15.49 13.76 0.35
C VAL A 211 -14.89 15.16 0.20
N ILE A 212 -13.66 15.31 0.64
CA ILE A 212 -12.86 16.52 0.52
C ILE A 212 -11.72 16.24 -0.46
N LEU A 213 -11.75 16.93 -1.58
CA LEU A 213 -10.71 16.84 -2.60
C LEU A 213 -9.63 17.89 -2.34
N MET A 214 -8.39 17.46 -2.22
CA MET A 214 -7.24 18.32 -1.99
C MET A 214 -6.28 18.33 -3.19
N GLU A 215 -5.78 19.50 -3.52
CA GLU A 215 -4.71 19.69 -4.50
C GLU A 215 -3.77 20.80 -4.05
N LYS A 216 -2.45 20.54 -4.08
CA LYS A 216 -1.40 21.53 -3.74
C LYS A 216 -1.69 22.31 -2.44
N GLY A 217 -2.09 21.61 -1.40
CA GLY A 217 -2.38 22.17 -0.09
C GLY A 217 -3.71 22.92 0.04
N ARG A 218 -4.58 22.87 -0.96
CA ARG A 218 -5.89 23.57 -0.97
C ARG A 218 -7.04 22.57 -1.05
N ILE A 219 -8.18 22.95 -0.50
CA ILE A 219 -9.44 22.25 -0.75
C ILE A 219 -10.00 22.74 -2.09
N MET A 220 -10.09 21.84 -3.05
CA MET A 220 -10.62 22.09 -4.37
C MET A 220 -12.12 21.85 -4.45
N ALA A 221 -12.58 20.85 -3.71
CA ALA A 221 -14.00 20.53 -3.61
C ALA A 221 -14.31 19.90 -2.26
N ASP A 222 -15.51 20.15 -1.80
CA ASP A 222 -16.10 19.65 -0.56
C ASP A 222 -17.54 19.27 -0.88
N MET A 223 -17.85 17.97 -0.82
CA MET A 223 -19.13 17.48 -1.32
C MET A 223 -19.62 16.26 -0.55
N ASP A 224 -20.92 16.11 -0.47
CA ASP A 224 -21.57 14.91 0.05
C ASP A 224 -21.26 13.70 -0.83
N ILE A 225 -21.27 12.52 -0.20
CA ILE A 225 -20.93 11.25 -0.88
C ILE A 225 -21.83 10.98 -2.09
N ASP A 226 -23.11 11.32 -2.04
CA ASP A 226 -24.03 11.08 -3.15
C ASP A 226 -23.68 11.92 -4.38
N LYS A 227 -23.27 13.17 -4.18
CA LYS A 227 -22.75 14.01 -5.25
C LYS A 227 -21.45 13.43 -5.84
N PHE A 228 -20.54 12.95 -4.99
CA PHE A 228 -19.28 12.34 -5.42
C PHE A 228 -19.51 11.03 -6.20
N ARG A 229 -20.42 10.18 -5.76
CA ARG A 229 -20.79 8.93 -6.46
C ARG A 229 -21.34 9.18 -7.85
N ASN A 230 -22.03 10.30 -8.06
CA ASN A 230 -22.67 10.65 -9.33
C ASN A 230 -21.75 11.42 -10.30
N LEU A 231 -20.49 11.71 -9.92
CA LEU A 231 -19.53 12.34 -10.85
C LEU A 231 -19.25 11.40 -12.03
N PRO A 232 -19.08 11.93 -13.26
CA PRO A 232 -18.62 11.13 -14.40
C PRO A 232 -17.28 10.46 -14.13
N LYS A 233 -17.07 9.25 -14.65
CA LYS A 233 -15.81 8.50 -14.49
C LYS A 233 -14.62 9.31 -15.02
N GLU A 234 -14.79 9.95 -16.17
CA GLU A 234 -13.76 10.78 -16.82
C GLU A 234 -13.33 11.94 -15.92
N GLN A 235 -14.25 12.49 -15.13
CA GLN A 235 -13.93 13.57 -14.18
C GLN A 235 -13.10 13.03 -13.01
N ILE A 236 -13.42 11.87 -12.48
CA ILE A 236 -12.64 11.20 -11.41
C ILE A 236 -11.21 10.93 -11.90
N GLU A 237 -11.05 10.42 -13.11
CA GLU A 237 -9.76 10.15 -13.72
C GLU A 237 -8.95 11.43 -14.01
N THR A 238 -9.62 12.51 -14.45
CA THR A 238 -8.99 13.81 -14.70
C THR A 238 -8.45 14.43 -13.41
N ILE A 239 -9.18 14.28 -12.30
CA ILE A 239 -8.74 14.71 -10.97
C ILE A 239 -7.55 13.86 -10.47
N GLY A 240 -7.33 12.69 -11.05
CA GLY A 240 -6.26 11.75 -10.65
C GLY A 240 -6.62 10.84 -9.48
N LEU A 241 -7.90 10.64 -9.24
CA LEU A 241 -8.38 9.70 -8.21
C LEU A 241 -8.50 8.28 -8.76
N ARG A 242 -8.27 7.31 -7.90
CA ARG A 242 -8.47 5.89 -8.18
C ARG A 242 -9.96 5.56 -8.33
N CYS A 243 -10.27 4.38 -8.87
CA CYS A 243 -11.64 3.98 -9.14
C CYS A 243 -12.50 3.97 -7.87
N ARG A 244 -13.77 4.38 -8.02
CA ARG A 244 -14.82 4.29 -6.98
C ARG A 244 -15.45 2.92 -6.90
N ASN A 245 -15.41 2.19 -8.00
CA ASN A 245 -15.94 0.84 -8.12
C ASN A 245 -15.03 0.01 -9.02
N LEU A 246 -14.62 -1.16 -8.53
CA LEU A 246 -13.76 -2.09 -9.28
C LEU A 246 -14.42 -2.63 -10.55
N SER A 247 -15.76 -2.66 -10.62
CA SER A 247 -16.48 -3.07 -11.82
C SER A 247 -16.40 -2.05 -12.97
N GLU A 248 -16.08 -0.78 -12.66
CA GLU A 248 -15.90 0.27 -13.67
C GLU A 248 -14.52 0.22 -14.35
N VAL A 249 -13.60 -0.58 -13.81
CA VAL A 249 -12.24 -0.70 -14.33
C VAL A 249 -12.26 -1.57 -15.58
N ASN A 250 -11.90 -0.98 -16.72
CA ASN A 250 -11.77 -1.70 -17.97
C ASN A 250 -10.60 -2.68 -17.90
N THR A 251 -10.86 -3.93 -18.22
CA THR A 251 -9.81 -4.95 -18.31
C THR A 251 -9.08 -4.81 -19.64
N SER A 252 -7.77 -4.56 -19.59
CA SER A 252 -6.96 -4.59 -20.80
C SER A 252 -6.82 -6.03 -21.30
N VAL A 253 -7.11 -6.23 -22.59
CA VAL A 253 -6.73 -7.45 -23.30
C VAL A 253 -5.43 -7.10 -24.04
N ILE A 254 -4.30 -7.38 -23.43
CA ILE A 254 -2.99 -7.18 -24.05
C ILE A 254 -2.72 -8.44 -24.86
N ASP A 255 -2.87 -8.39 -26.19
CA ASP A 255 -2.36 -9.38 -27.11
C ASP A 255 -0.84 -9.15 -27.24
N ILE A 256 -0.07 -9.97 -26.55
CA ILE A 256 1.37 -9.87 -26.57
C ILE A 256 1.91 -10.71 -27.71
N ASN A 257 2.66 -10.07 -28.62
CA ASN A 257 3.51 -10.79 -29.56
C ASN A 257 4.60 -11.54 -28.76
N CYS A 258 4.43 -12.85 -28.63
CA CYS A 258 5.34 -13.70 -27.86
C CYS A 258 6.74 -13.64 -28.45
N ASP A 259 7.69 -13.08 -27.70
CA ASP A 259 9.11 -13.37 -27.92
C ASP A 259 9.34 -14.84 -27.57
N ASN A 260 10.29 -15.50 -28.25
CA ASN A 260 10.59 -16.93 -28.08
C ASN A 260 11.16 -17.29 -26.69
N ARG A 261 11.16 -16.37 -25.72
CA ARG A 261 11.62 -16.64 -24.35
C ARG A 261 10.53 -17.33 -23.57
N LEU A 262 10.88 -18.44 -22.96
CA LEU A 262 9.96 -19.23 -22.14
C LEU A 262 10.60 -19.50 -20.78
N LEU A 263 9.95 -19.01 -19.74
CA LEU A 263 10.18 -19.42 -18.34
C LEU A 263 9.25 -20.57 -18.01
N GLU A 264 9.78 -21.67 -17.51
CA GLU A 264 9.02 -22.80 -17.00
C GLU A 264 9.40 -23.06 -15.56
N VAL A 265 8.42 -23.08 -14.69
CA VAL A 265 8.52 -23.49 -13.28
C VAL A 265 7.80 -24.82 -13.18
N ASP A 266 8.54 -25.87 -12.76
CA ASP A 266 8.03 -27.23 -12.69
C ASP A 266 8.13 -27.79 -11.29
N ASN A 267 6.97 -28.08 -10.68
CA ASN A 267 6.78 -28.74 -9.40
C ASN A 267 7.62 -28.14 -8.26
N LEU A 268 7.70 -26.79 -8.21
CA LEU A 268 8.54 -26.05 -7.29
C LEU A 268 8.00 -26.16 -5.85
N THR A 269 8.84 -26.69 -4.96
CA THR A 269 8.53 -26.83 -3.51
C THR A 269 9.58 -26.12 -2.69
N VAL A 270 9.12 -25.36 -1.69
CA VAL A 270 9.97 -24.67 -0.73
C VAL A 270 9.40 -24.94 0.68
N LYS A 271 10.27 -25.42 1.58
CA LYS A 271 9.93 -25.67 2.97
C LYS A 271 10.72 -24.76 3.89
N PHE A 272 10.12 -24.40 4.99
CA PHE A 272 10.79 -23.74 6.11
C PHE A 272 10.46 -24.49 7.39
N GLU A 273 11.49 -25.08 8.01
CA GLU A 273 11.32 -26.05 9.10
C GLU A 273 10.37 -27.19 8.68
N ASN A 274 9.23 -27.33 9.37
CA ASN A 274 8.21 -28.35 9.07
C ASN A 274 7.05 -27.82 8.20
N ASN A 275 7.07 -26.53 7.82
CA ASN A 275 5.99 -25.91 7.06
C ASN A 275 6.35 -25.83 5.58
N SER A 276 5.47 -26.29 4.71
CA SER A 276 5.60 -26.11 3.25
C SER A 276 5.08 -24.74 2.88
N LEU A 277 6.00 -23.84 2.45
CA LEU A 277 5.65 -22.50 2.00
C LEU A 277 5.20 -22.49 0.53
N LEU A 278 5.76 -23.38 -0.29
CA LEU A 278 5.33 -23.66 -1.66
C LEU A 278 5.22 -25.18 -1.83
N ASN A 279 4.18 -25.63 -2.52
CA ASN A 279 3.84 -27.04 -2.61
C ASN A 279 3.51 -27.44 -4.05
N GLY A 280 4.57 -27.74 -4.83
CA GLY A 280 4.42 -28.22 -6.20
C GLY A 280 3.91 -27.15 -7.19
N VAL A 281 4.39 -25.92 -7.07
CA VAL A 281 3.98 -24.81 -7.96
C VAL A 281 4.52 -25.05 -9.37
N SER A 282 3.63 -25.04 -10.36
CA SER A 282 3.97 -25.20 -11.78
C SER A 282 3.25 -24.17 -12.64
N PHE A 283 3.98 -23.48 -13.51
CA PHE A 283 3.44 -22.58 -14.52
C PHE A 283 4.52 -22.26 -15.57
N SER A 284 4.09 -21.69 -16.69
CA SER A 284 4.98 -21.14 -17.72
C SER A 284 4.66 -19.68 -17.99
N ALA A 285 5.67 -18.93 -18.45
CA ALA A 285 5.54 -17.52 -18.84
C ALA A 285 6.36 -17.25 -20.09
N ASN A 286 5.79 -16.50 -21.05
CA ASN A 286 6.46 -16.11 -22.27
C ASN A 286 7.12 -14.73 -22.13
N GLY A 287 8.10 -14.44 -23.00
CA GLY A 287 8.62 -13.08 -23.13
C GLY A 287 7.51 -12.12 -23.55
N GLY A 288 7.41 -11.01 -22.82
CA GLY A 288 6.33 -10.05 -22.97
C GLY A 288 5.15 -10.26 -22.03
N ASP A 289 5.02 -11.41 -21.35
CA ASP A 289 3.96 -11.61 -20.37
C ASP A 289 4.11 -10.67 -19.17
N ILE A 290 3.00 -10.05 -18.73
CA ILE A 290 2.87 -9.34 -17.47
C ILE A 290 1.94 -10.16 -16.57
N ILE A 291 2.53 -10.98 -15.70
CA ILE A 291 1.80 -11.94 -14.88
C ILE A 291 1.64 -11.40 -13.47
N ALA A 292 0.41 -11.12 -13.05
CA ALA A 292 0.13 -10.88 -11.65
C ALA A 292 0.18 -12.17 -10.83
N ILE A 293 0.85 -12.15 -9.69
CA ILE A 293 0.78 -13.19 -8.65
C ILE A 293 -0.04 -12.61 -7.51
N ALA A 294 -1.30 -13.03 -7.42
CA ALA A 294 -2.26 -12.57 -6.43
C ALA A 294 -2.60 -13.71 -5.44
N GLY A 295 -3.20 -13.36 -4.30
CA GLY A 295 -3.56 -14.30 -3.24
C GLY A 295 -3.43 -13.64 -1.86
N GLU A 296 -3.92 -14.28 -0.82
CA GLU A 296 -3.89 -13.75 0.54
C GLU A 296 -2.48 -13.53 1.07
N ASN A 297 -2.37 -12.74 2.12
CA ASN A 297 -1.10 -12.56 2.83
C ASN A 297 -0.67 -13.90 3.44
N GLY A 298 0.61 -14.26 3.26
CA GLY A 298 1.12 -15.57 3.70
C GLY A 298 0.96 -16.71 2.69
N ALA A 299 0.26 -16.54 1.55
CA ALA A 299 0.07 -17.58 0.54
C ALA A 299 1.37 -18.08 -0.16
N GLY A 300 2.52 -17.42 0.07
CA GLY A 300 3.81 -17.81 -0.49
C GLY A 300 4.27 -16.98 -1.70
N LYS A 301 3.61 -15.86 -2.02
CA LYS A 301 3.91 -15.00 -3.21
C LYS A 301 5.37 -14.52 -3.24
N THR A 302 5.83 -13.87 -2.18
CA THR A 302 7.22 -13.39 -2.06
C THR A 302 8.21 -14.56 -1.99
N THR A 303 7.83 -15.71 -1.42
CA THR A 303 8.63 -16.93 -1.43
C THR A 303 8.84 -17.44 -2.85
N LEU A 304 7.78 -17.49 -3.66
CA LEU A 304 7.84 -17.85 -5.08
C LEU A 304 8.76 -16.92 -5.86
N ALA A 305 8.61 -15.61 -5.69
CA ALA A 305 9.47 -14.60 -6.31
C ALA A 305 10.96 -14.81 -5.97
N ARG A 306 11.27 -14.94 -4.68
CA ARG A 306 12.65 -15.17 -4.22
C ARG A 306 13.22 -16.48 -4.72
N ALA A 307 12.43 -17.53 -4.83
CA ALA A 307 12.86 -18.81 -5.38
C ALA A 307 13.16 -18.68 -6.89
N ILE A 308 12.32 -17.98 -7.66
CA ILE A 308 12.56 -17.72 -9.09
C ILE A 308 13.84 -16.89 -9.29
N CYS A 309 14.05 -15.86 -8.49
CA CYS A 309 15.26 -15.02 -8.53
C CYS A 309 16.53 -15.74 -8.06
N GLY A 310 16.43 -16.92 -7.46
CA GLY A 310 17.58 -17.59 -6.86
C GLY A 310 18.04 -16.99 -5.53
N LEU A 311 17.22 -16.12 -4.92
CA LEU A 311 17.46 -15.56 -3.57
C LEU A 311 17.08 -16.54 -2.46
N LEU A 312 16.28 -17.55 -2.82
CA LEU A 312 15.87 -18.63 -1.93
C LEU A 312 16.08 -19.98 -2.67
N ARG A 313 16.67 -20.95 -1.96
CA ARG A 313 16.86 -22.29 -2.50
C ARG A 313 15.57 -23.09 -2.36
N GLN A 314 15.12 -23.74 -3.43
CA GLN A 314 14.04 -24.72 -3.40
C GLN A 314 14.50 -26.06 -2.83
N ASP A 315 13.57 -26.80 -2.23
CA ASP A 315 13.77 -28.19 -1.77
C ASP A 315 13.64 -29.18 -2.94
N SER A 316 12.64 -28.96 -3.82
CA SER A 316 12.44 -29.78 -5.00
C SER A 316 11.86 -28.97 -6.16
N GLY A 317 11.77 -29.57 -7.34
CA GLY A 317 11.32 -28.92 -8.55
C GLY A 317 12.44 -28.24 -9.34
N ASN A 318 12.08 -27.71 -10.50
CA ASN A 318 13.02 -27.15 -11.45
C ASN A 318 12.52 -25.83 -12.02
N ILE A 319 13.46 -25.00 -12.44
CA ILE A 319 13.18 -23.76 -13.17
C ILE A 319 14.04 -23.77 -14.43
N PHE A 320 13.39 -23.53 -15.58
CA PHE A 320 14.00 -23.52 -16.89
C PHE A 320 13.79 -22.17 -17.57
N ILE A 321 14.76 -21.75 -18.39
CA ILE A 321 14.58 -20.72 -19.40
C ILE A 321 14.98 -21.31 -20.73
N ASN A 322 14.07 -21.25 -21.70
CA ASN A 322 14.25 -21.79 -23.06
C ASN A 322 14.73 -23.25 -23.02
N GLY A 323 14.10 -24.08 -22.17
CA GLY A 323 14.43 -25.48 -21.98
C GLY A 323 15.75 -25.77 -21.24
N ARG A 324 16.50 -24.73 -20.82
CA ARG A 324 17.73 -24.92 -20.04
C ARG A 324 17.45 -24.77 -18.55
N LYS A 325 17.76 -25.81 -17.79
CA LYS A 325 17.64 -25.78 -16.30
C LYS A 325 18.59 -24.73 -15.73
N LEU A 326 18.03 -23.88 -14.85
CA LEU A 326 18.77 -22.84 -14.16
C LEU A 326 19.14 -23.27 -12.75
N ASN A 327 20.42 -23.14 -12.39
CA ASN A 327 20.85 -23.21 -11.01
C ASN A 327 20.62 -21.83 -10.30
N THR A 328 20.83 -21.79 -8.99
CA THR A 328 20.64 -20.59 -8.19
C THR A 328 21.41 -19.38 -8.71
N LYS A 329 22.69 -19.55 -9.06
CA LYS A 329 23.56 -18.49 -9.58
C LYS A 329 23.04 -17.96 -10.93
N SER A 330 22.70 -18.85 -11.85
CA SER A 330 22.18 -18.46 -13.17
C SER A 330 20.84 -17.70 -13.06
N ARG A 331 19.99 -18.05 -12.07
CA ARG A 331 18.75 -17.31 -11.80
C ARG A 331 19.06 -15.90 -11.35
N THR A 332 19.96 -15.71 -10.40
CA THR A 332 20.36 -14.36 -9.90
C THR A 332 20.99 -13.52 -11.02
N GLU A 333 21.74 -14.13 -11.94
CA GLU A 333 22.31 -13.42 -13.10
C GLU A 333 21.25 -12.96 -14.10
N LYS A 334 20.15 -13.72 -14.27
CA LYS A 334 19.12 -13.50 -15.28
C LYS A 334 17.88 -12.76 -14.76
N SER A 335 17.74 -12.59 -13.45
CA SER A 335 16.58 -11.95 -12.84
C SER A 335 16.96 -10.73 -12.02
N TYR A 336 15.99 -9.84 -11.80
CA TYR A 336 16.03 -8.74 -10.84
C TYR A 336 14.70 -8.64 -10.11
N MET A 337 14.74 -8.36 -8.82
CA MET A 337 13.57 -8.22 -7.99
C MET A 337 13.54 -6.83 -7.34
N VAL A 338 12.48 -6.08 -7.58
CA VAL A 338 12.12 -4.88 -6.84
C VAL A 338 11.35 -5.33 -5.60
N MET A 339 11.90 -5.07 -4.43
CA MET A 339 11.31 -5.49 -3.15
C MET A 339 10.19 -4.54 -2.70
N GLN A 340 9.28 -5.03 -1.87
CA GLN A 340 8.20 -4.23 -1.29
C GLN A 340 8.74 -3.01 -0.51
N ASP A 341 9.75 -3.19 0.32
CA ASP A 341 10.46 -2.09 0.97
C ASP A 341 11.70 -1.73 0.14
N VAL A 342 11.50 -0.80 -0.78
CA VAL A 342 12.56 -0.36 -1.71
C VAL A 342 13.70 0.37 -0.99
N GLY A 343 13.47 0.90 0.22
CA GLY A 343 14.51 1.55 1.01
C GLY A 343 15.68 0.62 1.33
N HIS A 344 15.45 -0.67 1.42
CA HIS A 344 16.49 -1.68 1.65
C HIS A 344 17.32 -2.03 0.40
N GLN A 345 16.97 -1.47 -0.76
CA GLN A 345 17.69 -1.71 -2.02
C GLN A 345 18.46 -0.48 -2.52
N LEU A 346 18.35 0.66 -1.83
CA LEU A 346 18.93 1.93 -2.23
C LEU A 346 20.12 2.24 -1.32
N PHE A 347 21.32 2.27 -1.88
CA PHE A 347 22.58 2.29 -1.11
C PHE A 347 23.50 3.45 -1.44
N THR A 348 23.28 4.18 -2.56
CA THR A 348 24.19 5.20 -3.04
C THR A 348 23.86 6.60 -2.55
N ASP A 349 24.76 7.55 -2.80
CA ASP A 349 24.65 8.94 -2.36
C ASP A 349 23.71 9.77 -3.23
N SER A 350 23.36 9.29 -4.44
CA SER A 350 22.44 10.01 -5.33
C SER A 350 21.58 9.08 -6.19
N VAL A 351 20.43 9.59 -6.63
CA VAL A 351 19.53 8.90 -7.56
C VAL A 351 20.26 8.49 -8.85
N GLU A 352 21.10 9.37 -9.39
CA GLU A 352 21.90 9.06 -10.59
C GLU A 352 22.91 7.94 -10.33
N ALA A 353 23.60 7.97 -9.19
CA ALA A 353 24.55 6.93 -8.80
C ALA A 353 23.86 5.58 -8.61
N GLU A 354 22.63 5.56 -8.05
CA GLU A 354 21.84 4.36 -7.88
C GLU A 354 21.45 3.73 -9.24
N CYS A 355 21.07 4.56 -10.21
CA CYS A 355 20.83 4.11 -11.58
C CYS A 355 22.07 3.51 -12.24
N LYS A 356 23.27 4.01 -11.95
CA LYS A 356 24.54 3.51 -12.51
C LYS A 356 24.93 2.15 -11.96
N LEU A 357 24.61 1.84 -10.70
CA LEU A 357 24.97 0.55 -10.07
C LEU A 357 24.41 -0.67 -10.83
N GLY A 358 23.22 -0.56 -11.39
CA GLY A 358 22.54 -1.66 -12.09
C GLY A 358 22.92 -1.81 -13.56
N THR A 359 23.63 -0.84 -14.14
CA THR A 359 23.87 -0.79 -15.59
C THR A 359 25.20 -1.38 -16.00
N LYS A 360 25.19 -2.20 -17.05
CA LYS A 360 26.39 -2.58 -17.78
C LYS A 360 26.84 -1.53 -18.81
N THR A 361 25.95 -0.61 -19.15
CA THR A 361 26.15 0.46 -20.13
C THR A 361 26.19 1.81 -19.44
N GLU A 362 27.35 2.46 -19.47
CA GLU A 362 27.58 3.83 -18.93
C GLU A 362 26.88 4.94 -19.78
N SER A 363 25.82 4.62 -20.50
CA SER A 363 25.11 5.60 -21.33
C SER A 363 24.31 6.55 -20.45
N LYS A 364 24.88 7.71 -20.18
CA LYS A 364 24.23 8.81 -19.44
C LYS A 364 22.90 9.20 -20.06
N THR A 365 22.78 9.13 -21.38
CA THR A 365 21.55 9.40 -22.12
C THR A 365 20.41 8.48 -21.73
N CYS A 366 20.67 7.17 -21.56
CA CYS A 366 19.66 6.19 -21.17
C CYS A 366 19.15 6.41 -19.72
N ILE A 367 20.05 6.84 -18.82
CA ILE A 367 19.69 7.17 -17.43
C ILE A 367 18.82 8.44 -17.40
N ASP A 368 19.24 9.51 -18.09
CA ASP A 368 18.49 10.76 -18.15
C ASP A 368 17.09 10.57 -18.76
N GLU A 369 16.98 9.78 -19.83
CA GLU A 369 15.68 9.41 -20.42
C GLU A 369 14.81 8.63 -19.43
N THR A 370 15.36 7.64 -18.74
CA THR A 370 14.66 6.82 -17.76
C THR A 370 14.15 7.66 -16.57
N LEU A 371 15.01 8.54 -16.05
CA LEU A 371 14.64 9.46 -14.97
C LEU A 371 13.57 10.47 -15.39
N SER A 372 13.64 10.95 -16.64
CA SER A 372 12.64 11.86 -17.21
C SER A 372 11.27 11.19 -17.31
N MET A 373 11.21 9.95 -17.78
CA MET A 373 9.96 9.18 -17.89
C MET A 373 9.24 9.01 -16.56
N LEU A 374 9.99 9.03 -15.45
CA LEU A 374 9.50 8.79 -14.09
C LEU A 374 9.34 10.07 -13.27
N SER A 375 9.50 11.24 -13.90
CA SER A 375 9.46 12.53 -13.20
C SER A 375 10.47 12.59 -12.06
N LEU A 376 11.68 12.04 -12.26
CA LEU A 376 12.78 12.01 -11.29
C LEU A 376 13.99 12.86 -11.71
N SER A 377 13.95 13.51 -12.89
CA SER A 377 15.09 14.26 -13.43
C SER A 377 15.61 15.35 -12.49
N GLU A 378 14.72 16.09 -11.84
CA GLU A 378 15.08 17.17 -10.91
C GLU A 378 15.61 16.65 -9.55
N LEU A 379 15.46 15.35 -9.31
CA LEU A 379 15.85 14.68 -8.07
C LEU A 379 17.14 13.89 -8.22
N LYS A 380 17.81 13.93 -9.39
CA LYS A 380 18.95 13.09 -9.73
C LYS A 380 20.13 13.19 -8.76
N ASP A 381 20.35 14.38 -8.20
CA ASP A 381 21.45 14.67 -7.26
C ASP A 381 21.05 14.45 -5.79
N ARG A 382 19.77 14.13 -5.51
CA ARG A 382 19.31 13.89 -4.15
C ARG A 382 19.68 12.49 -3.67
N HIS A 383 19.89 12.38 -2.35
CA HIS A 383 20.10 11.08 -1.71
C HIS A 383 18.82 10.23 -1.83
N PRO A 384 18.88 8.96 -2.27
CA PRO A 384 17.70 8.13 -2.50
C PRO A 384 16.78 7.99 -1.28
N LEU A 385 17.35 7.95 -0.07
CA LEU A 385 16.56 7.84 1.16
C LEU A 385 15.79 9.11 1.52
N SER A 386 16.16 10.28 0.97
CA SER A 386 15.42 11.54 1.14
C SER A 386 14.17 11.65 0.28
N LEU A 387 13.98 10.73 -0.66
CA LEU A 387 12.82 10.68 -1.55
C LEU A 387 11.55 10.25 -0.79
N SER A 388 10.39 10.72 -1.26
CA SER A 388 9.10 10.17 -0.80
C SER A 388 8.95 8.70 -1.16
N GLY A 389 8.02 7.98 -0.48
CA GLY A 389 7.76 6.57 -0.75
C GLY A 389 7.48 6.28 -2.23
N GLY A 390 6.61 7.06 -2.87
CA GLY A 390 6.30 6.92 -4.29
C GLY A 390 7.49 7.24 -5.21
N GLN A 391 8.34 8.21 -4.85
CA GLN A 391 9.56 8.52 -5.59
C GLN A 391 10.59 7.39 -5.49
N LYS A 392 10.77 6.80 -4.30
CA LYS A 392 11.62 5.61 -4.10
C LYS A 392 11.13 4.43 -4.94
N GLN A 393 9.82 4.20 -4.97
CA GLN A 393 9.21 3.14 -5.76
C GLN A 393 9.50 3.32 -7.26
N ARG A 394 9.28 4.53 -7.79
CA ARG A 394 9.61 4.85 -9.17
C ARG A 394 11.10 4.70 -9.48
N LEU A 395 11.98 5.08 -8.56
CA LEU A 395 13.42 4.87 -8.71
C LEU A 395 13.77 3.38 -8.82
N ALA A 396 13.22 2.53 -7.96
CA ALA A 396 13.47 1.09 -8.02
C ALA A 396 12.99 0.46 -9.35
N VAL A 397 11.87 0.94 -9.89
CA VAL A 397 11.40 0.54 -11.23
C VAL A 397 12.34 1.07 -12.32
N ALA A 398 12.86 2.31 -12.21
CA ALA A 398 13.87 2.85 -13.12
C ALA A 398 15.11 1.96 -13.18
N ILE A 399 15.61 1.53 -12.03
CA ILE A 399 16.79 0.64 -11.95
C ILE A 399 16.50 -0.69 -12.66
N SER A 400 15.28 -1.23 -12.52
CA SER A 400 14.90 -2.48 -13.20
C SER A 400 14.95 -2.37 -14.73
N LEU A 401 14.61 -1.19 -15.29
CA LEU A 401 14.75 -0.89 -16.73
C LEU A 401 16.21 -0.92 -17.19
N LEU A 402 17.10 -0.42 -16.34
CA LEU A 402 18.53 -0.26 -16.65
C LEU A 402 19.32 -1.55 -16.47
N CYS A 403 18.85 -2.49 -15.64
CA CYS A 403 19.54 -3.74 -15.32
C CYS A 403 19.61 -4.75 -16.48
N ASP A 404 18.86 -4.60 -17.55
CA ASP A 404 18.76 -5.49 -18.71
C ASP A 404 18.68 -7.00 -18.37
N LYS A 405 17.86 -7.35 -17.39
CA LYS A 405 17.60 -8.75 -17.01
C LYS A 405 16.47 -9.36 -17.85
N GLU A 406 16.44 -10.71 -17.93
CA GLU A 406 15.41 -11.45 -18.68
C GLU A 406 14.09 -11.57 -17.90
N ILE A 407 14.21 -11.76 -16.57
CA ILE A 407 13.08 -11.90 -15.64
C ILE A 407 13.10 -10.72 -14.68
N LEU A 408 11.99 -9.99 -14.59
CA LEU A 408 11.83 -8.89 -13.67
C LEU A 408 10.65 -9.20 -12.75
N ILE A 409 10.87 -9.07 -11.45
CA ILE A 409 9.85 -9.32 -10.43
C ILE A 409 9.64 -8.04 -9.64
N PHE A 410 8.38 -7.65 -9.47
CA PHE A 410 7.97 -6.47 -8.72
C PHE A 410 7.10 -6.92 -7.55
N ASP A 411 7.54 -6.64 -6.32
CA ASP A 411 6.78 -6.97 -5.10
C ASP A 411 6.07 -5.72 -4.59
N GLU A 412 4.73 -5.68 -4.75
CA GLU A 412 3.84 -4.57 -4.41
C GLU A 412 4.25 -3.19 -5.01
N PRO A 413 4.46 -3.09 -6.33
CA PRO A 413 5.01 -1.87 -6.94
C PRO A 413 4.06 -0.66 -6.89
N THR A 414 2.80 -0.85 -6.57
CA THR A 414 1.77 0.21 -6.54
C THR A 414 1.23 0.51 -5.14
N SER A 415 1.82 -0.08 -4.10
CA SER A 415 1.37 0.14 -2.71
C SER A 415 1.48 1.61 -2.32
N GLY A 416 0.37 2.21 -1.83
CA GLY A 416 0.32 3.61 -1.41
C GLY A 416 0.45 4.63 -2.55
N LEU A 417 0.34 4.23 -3.83
CA LEU A 417 0.39 5.14 -4.95
C LEU A 417 -0.99 5.70 -5.32
N ASP A 418 -1.00 6.97 -5.69
CA ASP A 418 -2.13 7.61 -6.37
C ASP A 418 -2.29 7.09 -7.81
N LEU A 419 -3.38 7.45 -8.49
CA LEU A 419 -3.67 6.99 -9.85
C LEU A 419 -2.58 7.38 -10.84
N LYS A 420 -2.04 8.61 -10.74
CA LYS A 420 -1.01 9.10 -11.65
C LYS A 420 0.27 8.27 -11.52
N SER A 421 0.77 8.11 -10.30
CA SER A 421 1.98 7.33 -10.02
C SER A 421 1.80 5.84 -10.36
N MET A 422 0.62 5.27 -10.11
CA MET A 422 0.29 3.91 -10.51
C MET A 422 0.35 3.74 -12.05
N ARG A 423 -0.23 4.69 -12.80
CA ARG A 423 -0.18 4.67 -14.29
C ARG A 423 1.24 4.83 -14.81
N GLU A 424 2.06 5.71 -14.21
CA GLU A 424 3.47 5.87 -14.57
C GLU A 424 4.23 4.55 -14.41
N VAL A 425 4.05 3.83 -13.29
CA VAL A 425 4.62 2.50 -13.07
C VAL A 425 4.09 1.49 -14.11
N GLY A 426 2.79 1.52 -14.41
CA GLY A 426 2.16 0.65 -15.41
C GLY A 426 2.78 0.80 -16.79
N VAL A 427 2.91 2.04 -17.29
CA VAL A 427 3.54 2.34 -18.58
C VAL A 427 4.97 1.80 -18.69
N LEU A 428 5.73 1.84 -17.58
CA LEU A 428 7.08 1.29 -17.57
C LEU A 428 7.10 -0.24 -17.65
N ILE A 429 6.20 -0.88 -16.91
CA ILE A 429 6.05 -2.33 -16.95
C ILE A 429 5.63 -2.78 -18.36
N GLU A 430 4.73 -2.05 -19.02
CA GLU A 430 4.36 -2.30 -20.42
C GLU A 430 5.54 -2.17 -21.38
N ARG A 431 6.35 -1.12 -21.24
CA ARG A 431 7.58 -0.97 -22.06
C ARG A 431 8.61 -2.10 -21.86
N LEU A 432 8.70 -2.63 -20.63
CA LEU A 432 9.55 -3.80 -20.37
C LEU A 432 8.99 -5.06 -21.04
N SER A 433 7.67 -5.20 -21.05
CA SER A 433 6.95 -6.26 -21.77
C SER A 433 7.22 -6.18 -23.30
N GLU A 434 7.12 -4.99 -23.88
CA GLU A 434 7.42 -4.75 -25.31
C GLU A 434 8.86 -5.11 -25.68
N ARG A 435 9.80 -5.06 -24.74
CA ARG A 435 11.18 -5.52 -24.91
C ARG A 435 11.35 -7.04 -24.75
N GLY A 436 10.25 -7.79 -24.66
CA GLY A 436 10.24 -9.24 -24.51
C GLY A 436 10.75 -9.72 -23.14
N LYS A 437 10.68 -8.89 -22.08
CA LYS A 437 11.01 -9.31 -20.72
C LYS A 437 9.87 -10.14 -20.13
N ILE A 438 10.18 -11.07 -19.24
CA ILE A 438 9.20 -11.82 -18.47
C ILE A 438 8.96 -11.07 -17.17
N LEU A 439 7.72 -10.62 -16.95
CA LEU A 439 7.37 -9.74 -15.83
C LEU A 439 6.43 -10.47 -14.88
N LEU A 440 6.85 -10.59 -13.63
CA LEU A 440 6.03 -11.12 -12.54
C LEU A 440 5.75 -10.00 -11.56
N VAL A 441 4.47 -9.70 -11.29
CA VAL A 441 4.05 -8.63 -10.41
C VAL A 441 3.26 -9.22 -9.26
N ILE A 442 3.84 -9.22 -8.07
CA ILE A 442 3.10 -9.56 -6.85
C ILE A 442 2.30 -8.31 -6.47
N THR A 443 0.99 -8.42 -6.43
CA THR A 443 0.17 -7.27 -6.01
C THR A 443 -1.23 -7.68 -5.56
N HIS A 444 -1.79 -6.88 -4.66
CA HIS A 444 -3.18 -6.92 -4.22
C HIS A 444 -4.02 -5.81 -4.88
N ASP A 445 -3.43 -5.06 -5.78
CA ASP A 445 -4.05 -3.94 -6.45
C ASP A 445 -4.88 -4.41 -7.66
N ILE A 446 -6.18 -4.66 -7.42
CA ILE A 446 -7.09 -5.15 -8.46
C ILE A 446 -7.21 -4.19 -9.64
N GLU A 447 -7.18 -2.87 -9.39
CA GLU A 447 -7.23 -1.86 -10.46
C GLU A 447 -5.99 -1.99 -11.36
N PHE A 448 -4.81 -2.15 -10.78
CA PHE A 448 -3.56 -2.39 -11.51
C PHE A 448 -3.59 -3.72 -12.26
N ILE A 449 -4.06 -4.79 -11.61
CA ILE A 449 -4.18 -6.11 -12.25
C ILE A 449 -5.07 -6.05 -13.50
N LYS A 450 -6.24 -5.43 -13.39
CA LYS A 450 -7.17 -5.32 -14.51
C LYS A 450 -6.63 -4.49 -15.66
N THR A 451 -5.92 -3.40 -15.36
CA THR A 451 -5.44 -2.44 -16.38
C THR A 451 -4.15 -2.84 -17.05
N ILE A 452 -3.21 -3.47 -16.34
CA ILE A 452 -1.83 -3.65 -16.79
C ILE A 452 -1.46 -5.13 -17.00
N CYS A 453 -1.93 -6.04 -16.14
CA CYS A 453 -1.48 -7.42 -16.23
C CYS A 453 -2.19 -8.19 -17.35
N SER A 454 -1.46 -8.97 -18.14
CA SER A 454 -2.03 -9.83 -19.19
C SER A 454 -2.66 -11.10 -18.62
N ARG A 455 -2.16 -11.58 -17.48
CA ARG A 455 -2.52 -12.86 -16.86
C ARG A 455 -2.43 -12.76 -15.34
N VAL A 456 -3.20 -13.57 -14.63
CA VAL A 456 -3.19 -13.64 -13.15
C VAL A 456 -3.04 -15.07 -12.69
N LEU A 457 -2.06 -15.33 -11.84
CA LEU A 457 -1.91 -16.56 -11.09
C LEU A 457 -2.39 -16.33 -9.65
N LEU A 458 -3.42 -17.05 -9.23
CA LEU A 458 -3.89 -17.01 -7.85
C LEU A 458 -3.16 -18.07 -7.04
N LEU A 459 -2.50 -17.62 -5.98
CA LEU A 459 -1.75 -18.47 -5.05
C LEU A 459 -2.52 -18.58 -3.72
N SER A 460 -2.79 -19.81 -3.27
CA SER A 460 -3.35 -20.11 -1.95
C SER A 460 -2.66 -21.33 -1.37
N ASP A 461 -2.29 -21.27 -0.09
CA ASP A 461 -1.61 -22.35 0.65
C ASP A 461 -0.41 -22.94 -0.10
N GLY A 462 0.38 -22.08 -0.74
CA GLY A 462 1.56 -22.45 -1.48
C GLY A 462 1.28 -23.16 -2.82
N LYS A 463 0.06 -23.13 -3.35
CA LYS A 463 -0.33 -23.73 -4.64
C LYS A 463 -0.98 -22.70 -5.55
N ILE A 464 -0.84 -22.87 -6.86
CA ILE A 464 -1.64 -22.12 -7.84
C ILE A 464 -3.04 -22.75 -7.89
N THR A 465 -4.05 -21.95 -7.52
CA THR A 465 -5.46 -22.38 -7.50
C THR A 465 -6.23 -21.91 -8.72
N ALA A 466 -5.79 -20.85 -9.40
CA ALA A 466 -6.37 -20.40 -10.66
C ALA A 466 -5.33 -19.70 -11.52
N ASP A 467 -5.55 -19.76 -12.83
CA ASP A 467 -4.72 -19.13 -13.89
C ASP A 467 -5.67 -18.41 -14.85
N LEU A 468 -5.84 -17.10 -14.64
CA LEU A 468 -6.86 -16.29 -15.31
C LEU A 468 -6.24 -15.47 -16.45
N LYS A 469 -6.88 -15.51 -17.64
CA LYS A 469 -6.46 -14.79 -18.84
C LYS A 469 -7.61 -14.00 -19.46
N GLY A 470 -7.28 -12.93 -20.16
CA GLY A 470 -8.27 -12.15 -20.93
C GLY A 470 -9.46 -11.71 -20.07
N LYS A 471 -10.68 -12.06 -20.50
CA LYS A 471 -11.94 -11.69 -19.81
C LYS A 471 -12.13 -12.34 -18.44
N GLU A 472 -11.48 -13.45 -18.14
CA GLU A 472 -11.61 -14.10 -16.84
C GLU A 472 -11.13 -13.19 -15.70
N LYS A 473 -10.21 -12.26 -15.99
CA LYS A 473 -9.71 -11.26 -15.02
C LYS A 473 -10.78 -10.22 -14.62
N GLU A 474 -11.85 -10.05 -15.39
CA GLU A 474 -12.91 -9.08 -15.08
C GLU A 474 -13.55 -9.32 -13.71
N ASN A 475 -13.63 -10.59 -13.31
CA ASN A 475 -14.25 -11.02 -12.07
C ASN A 475 -13.24 -11.54 -11.03
N ILE A 476 -12.00 -11.07 -11.08
CA ILE A 476 -10.93 -11.51 -10.17
C ILE A 476 -11.32 -11.40 -8.69
N GLU A 477 -12.17 -10.41 -8.33
CA GLU A 477 -12.66 -10.20 -6.97
C GLU A 477 -13.41 -11.44 -6.44
N ASN A 478 -14.13 -12.12 -7.31
CA ASN A 478 -14.89 -13.31 -6.95
C ASN A 478 -13.94 -14.48 -6.63
N TYR A 479 -12.89 -14.66 -7.43
CA TYR A 479 -11.89 -15.70 -7.20
C TYR A 479 -11.10 -15.46 -5.89
N ILE A 480 -10.75 -14.23 -5.59
CA ILE A 480 -10.04 -13.89 -4.34
C ILE A 480 -10.99 -14.05 -3.13
N SER A 481 -12.27 -13.67 -3.27
CA SER A 481 -13.24 -13.71 -2.15
C SER A 481 -13.63 -15.14 -1.74
N VAL A 482 -13.58 -16.11 -2.65
CA VAL A 482 -14.03 -17.49 -2.40
C VAL A 482 -12.89 -18.39 -1.93
N GLY A 483 -11.67 -17.82 -1.77
CA GLY A 483 -10.50 -18.60 -1.32
C GLY A 483 -10.06 -19.66 -2.33
N GLY A 484 -10.16 -19.36 -3.63
CA GLY A 484 -9.90 -20.32 -4.71
C GLY A 484 -10.91 -21.48 -4.66
N TYR A 485 -11.71 -21.67 -5.68
CA TYR A 485 -12.64 -22.80 -5.75
C TYR A 485 -11.95 -24.08 -5.27
N ARG A 486 -12.41 -24.66 -4.18
CA ARG A 486 -12.23 -26.10 -3.95
C ARG A 486 -13.02 -26.77 -5.06
N ASN A 487 -12.36 -27.10 -6.16
CA ASN A 487 -12.88 -28.12 -7.05
C ASN A 487 -12.89 -29.43 -6.24
N GLU A 488 -14.10 -29.87 -5.87
CA GLU A 488 -14.36 -31.25 -5.51
C GLU A 488 -14.11 -32.18 -6.71
#